data_1e6bf80622b18bce7dfba29d26a8536b
#
_entry.id   1e6bf80622b18bce7dfba29d26a8536b
#
_cell.length_a   1.000
_cell.length_b   1.000
_cell.length_c   1.000
_cell.angle_alpha   90.00
_cell.angle_beta   90.00
_cell.angle_gamma   90.00
#
_symmetry.space_group_name_H-M   'P 1'
#
loop_
_entity.id
_entity.type
_entity.pdbx_description
1 polymer ?
#
loop_
_entity_poly.entity_id
_entity_poly.type
_entity_poly.pdbx_seq_one_letter_code
_entity_poly.pdbx_strand_id
1 'polypeptide(L)'
;MACANRRSKLTDSRYHEELYPGHILTSPIQKALLAVGSGVAALQDPYRHENSPTDMVAVLGETTGHLALLNLRDRMRNDPEGYTILTERPRIRLSTLDLQKMASLPEGSFGREYLRFLDDNHVTPDSRANVKFVDDEELAYVMQRYREVHDLLHTLLGMPTNMLGEVAVKWFEAAQTGLPMCALGALLGPLRLNASRLQSLVTSFGPWAVRNGRQARCVLCVFYERRWEQSLDDLRRELNIQPPPYMLT
;
A
#
# COMPACT_ATOMS: atom_id res chain seq x y z
N MET A 1 0.94 -51.99 -47.95
CA MET A 1 1.61 -50.69 -47.90
C MET A 1 0.56 -49.65 -47.57
N ALA A 2 0.49 -49.22 -46.31
CA ALA A 2 -0.43 -48.15 -45.91
C ALA A 2 0.40 -47.18 -45.06
N CYS A 3 0.71 -46.04 -45.65
CA CYS A 3 1.46 -44.98 -45.01
C CYS A 3 0.50 -44.14 -44.16
N ALA A 4 0.52 -44.31 -42.86
CA ALA A 4 -0.27 -43.54 -41.93
C ALA A 4 0.37 -42.14 -41.72
N ASN A 5 -0.33 -41.14 -42.22
CA ASN A 5 0.00 -39.73 -42.09
C ASN A 5 -0.35 -39.26 -40.67
N ARG A 6 0.64 -39.26 -39.73
CA ARG A 6 0.49 -38.62 -38.44
C ARG A 6 0.67 -37.11 -38.59
N ARG A 7 -0.41 -36.38 -38.79
CA ARG A 7 -0.43 -34.95 -38.52
C ARG A 7 -0.36 -34.76 -36.99
N SER A 8 0.82 -34.42 -36.51
CA SER A 8 0.99 -33.89 -35.15
C SER A 8 0.19 -32.59 -35.04
N LYS A 9 -0.89 -32.63 -34.28
CA LYS A 9 -1.54 -31.42 -33.77
C LYS A 9 -0.54 -30.77 -32.83
N LEU A 10 0.18 -29.76 -33.32
CA LEU A 10 0.84 -28.76 -32.48
C LEU A 10 -0.28 -28.00 -31.76
N THR A 11 -0.70 -28.48 -30.62
CA THR A 11 -1.44 -27.67 -29.65
C THR A 11 -0.47 -26.63 -29.14
N ASP A 12 -0.62 -25.41 -29.64
CA ASP A 12 0.02 -24.21 -29.14
C ASP A 12 -0.55 -23.92 -27.74
N SER A 13 -0.13 -24.71 -26.75
CA SER A 13 -0.35 -24.42 -25.34
C SER A 13 0.76 -23.45 -24.93
N ARG A 14 0.58 -22.18 -25.23
CA ARG A 14 1.25 -21.14 -24.46
C ARG A 14 0.75 -21.29 -23.03
N TYR A 15 1.45 -22.09 -22.23
CA TYR A 15 1.32 -22.01 -20.79
C TYR A 15 1.66 -20.58 -20.40
N HIS A 16 0.65 -19.79 -20.05
CA HIS A 16 0.83 -18.54 -19.34
C HIS A 16 1.42 -18.92 -17.99
N GLU A 17 2.73 -18.86 -17.87
CA GLU A 17 3.44 -19.16 -16.64
C GLU A 17 3.03 -18.09 -15.62
N GLU A 18 2.32 -18.53 -14.60
CA GLU A 18 1.89 -17.66 -13.50
C GLU A 18 3.13 -17.23 -12.72
N LEU A 19 3.47 -15.94 -12.72
CA LEU A 19 4.69 -15.43 -12.10
C LEU A 19 4.66 -15.54 -10.56
N TYR A 20 3.47 -15.47 -9.97
CA TYR A 20 3.21 -15.64 -8.54
C TYR A 20 1.73 -16.03 -8.35
N PRO A 21 1.33 -16.60 -7.19
CA PRO A 21 -0.04 -17.06 -6.96
C PRO A 21 -1.08 -15.98 -7.19
N GLY A 22 -2.00 -16.22 -8.14
CA GLY A 22 -3.07 -15.30 -8.51
C GLY A 22 -2.68 -14.22 -9.52
N HIS A 23 -1.48 -14.30 -10.12
CA HIS A 23 -1.06 -13.40 -11.20
C HIS A 23 -1.96 -13.54 -12.44
N ILE A 24 -2.39 -12.41 -12.97
CA ILE A 24 -3.20 -12.32 -14.19
C ILE A 24 -2.41 -11.53 -15.23
N LEU A 25 -1.86 -12.24 -16.20
CA LEU A 25 -1.16 -11.62 -17.31
C LEU A 25 -2.12 -10.75 -18.12
N THR A 26 -1.74 -9.50 -18.33
CA THR A 26 -2.56 -8.53 -19.07
C THR A 26 -1.75 -7.86 -20.18
N SER A 27 -2.35 -7.72 -21.36
CA SER A 27 -1.75 -6.94 -22.44
C SER A 27 -1.73 -5.43 -22.10
N PRO A 28 -0.87 -4.62 -22.75
CA PRO A 28 -0.84 -3.18 -22.51
C PRO A 28 -2.21 -2.49 -22.70
N ILE A 29 -2.99 -2.95 -23.68
CA ILE A 29 -4.35 -2.43 -23.93
C ILE A 29 -5.29 -2.77 -22.77
N GLN A 30 -5.25 -4.02 -22.29
CA GLN A 30 -6.04 -4.43 -21.12
C GLN A 30 -5.65 -3.65 -19.87
N LYS A 31 -4.35 -3.42 -19.63
CA LYS A 31 -3.88 -2.57 -18.53
C LYS A 31 -4.41 -1.14 -18.64
N ALA A 32 -4.38 -0.54 -19.83
CA ALA A 32 -4.92 0.80 -20.05
C ALA A 32 -6.44 0.85 -19.77
N LEU A 33 -7.20 -0.13 -20.24
CA LEU A 33 -8.64 -0.22 -19.99
C LEU A 33 -8.95 -0.43 -18.51
N LEU A 34 -8.19 -1.30 -17.83
CA LEU A 34 -8.30 -1.51 -16.38
C LEU A 34 -7.96 -0.23 -15.62
N ALA A 35 -6.91 0.50 -16.00
CA ALA A 35 -6.52 1.76 -15.37
C ALA A 35 -7.64 2.82 -15.49
N VAL A 36 -8.21 3.00 -16.67
CA VAL A 36 -9.30 3.96 -16.88
C VAL A 36 -10.56 3.51 -16.12
N GLY A 37 -10.97 2.26 -16.28
CA GLY A 37 -12.17 1.71 -15.64
C GLY A 37 -12.10 1.75 -14.12
N SER A 38 -10.95 1.35 -13.56
CA SER A 38 -10.72 1.39 -12.10
C SER A 38 -10.62 2.81 -11.56
N GLY A 39 -10.03 3.75 -12.33
CA GLY A 39 -9.98 5.16 -11.96
C GLY A 39 -11.37 5.78 -11.88
N VAL A 40 -12.23 5.53 -12.87
CA VAL A 40 -13.63 6.01 -12.89
C VAL A 40 -14.42 5.38 -11.73
N ALA A 41 -14.29 4.07 -11.50
CA ALA A 41 -14.99 3.38 -10.43
C ALA A 41 -14.55 3.88 -9.04
N ALA A 42 -13.26 4.11 -8.82
CA ALA A 42 -12.72 4.67 -7.58
C ALA A 42 -13.22 6.10 -7.30
N LEU A 43 -13.50 6.88 -8.35
CA LEU A 43 -14.11 8.20 -8.21
C LEU A 43 -15.58 8.15 -7.81
N GLN A 44 -16.32 7.14 -8.30
CA GLN A 44 -17.74 6.99 -7.99
C GLN A 44 -17.98 6.46 -6.58
N ASP A 45 -17.24 5.44 -6.17
CA ASP A 45 -17.39 4.82 -4.84
C ASP A 45 -16.05 4.29 -4.31
N PRO A 46 -15.28 5.10 -3.58
CA PRO A 46 -13.98 4.67 -3.01
C PRO A 46 -14.13 3.79 -1.77
N TYR A 47 -15.31 3.74 -1.14
CA TYR A 47 -15.59 2.96 0.07
C TYR A 47 -16.24 1.59 -0.19
N ARG A 48 -16.41 1.22 -1.44
CA ARG A 48 -16.96 -0.09 -1.82
C ARG A 48 -16.06 -1.28 -1.42
N HIS A 49 -15.25 -1.11 -0.35
CA HIS A 49 -14.06 -1.90 -0.09
C HIS A 49 -14.28 -3.12 0.79
N GLU A 50 -15.24 -3.11 1.69
CA GLU A 50 -15.22 -4.11 2.76
C GLU A 50 -15.63 -5.52 2.31
N ASN A 51 -16.24 -5.71 1.12
CA ASN A 51 -16.67 -7.03 0.66
C ASN A 51 -16.62 -7.24 -0.87
N SER A 52 -15.90 -6.40 -1.63
CA SER A 52 -15.81 -6.60 -3.10
C SER A 52 -14.51 -7.30 -3.49
N PRO A 53 -14.56 -8.39 -4.27
CA PRO A 53 -13.34 -9.09 -4.74
C PRO A 53 -12.46 -8.26 -5.68
N THR A 54 -12.87 -7.02 -6.01
CA THR A 54 -12.14 -6.11 -6.89
C THR A 54 -12.02 -4.74 -6.24
N ASP A 55 -10.92 -4.54 -5.52
CA ASP A 55 -10.52 -3.21 -5.05
C ASP A 55 -10.05 -2.37 -6.25
N MET A 56 -10.90 -1.44 -6.71
CA MET A 56 -10.63 -0.62 -7.90
C MET A 56 -9.41 0.28 -7.71
N VAL A 57 -9.16 0.76 -6.49
CA VAL A 57 -7.96 1.56 -6.17
C VAL A 57 -6.70 0.68 -6.28
N ALA A 58 -6.80 -0.58 -5.84
CA ALA A 58 -5.72 -1.54 -5.97
C ALA A 58 -5.39 -1.84 -7.44
N VAL A 59 -6.42 -2.10 -8.27
CA VAL A 59 -6.24 -2.32 -9.71
C VAL A 59 -5.61 -1.10 -10.39
N LEU A 60 -6.05 0.11 -10.05
CA LEU A 60 -5.45 1.35 -10.55
C LEU A 60 -3.96 1.44 -10.20
N GLY A 61 -3.61 1.14 -8.95
CA GLY A 61 -2.22 1.14 -8.50
C GLY A 61 -1.33 0.15 -9.25
N GLU A 62 -1.83 -1.08 -9.45
CA GLU A 62 -1.09 -2.13 -10.17
C GLU A 62 -0.88 -1.82 -11.65
N THR A 63 -1.88 -1.23 -12.29
CA THR A 63 -1.85 -0.96 -13.73
C THR A 63 -1.11 0.31 -14.10
N THR A 64 -0.98 1.27 -13.18
CA THR A 64 -0.32 2.56 -13.42
C THR A 64 1.01 2.74 -12.67
N GLY A 65 1.31 1.87 -11.69
CA GLY A 65 2.40 2.06 -10.74
C GLY A 65 3.79 1.64 -11.22
N HIS A 66 3.95 1.09 -12.40
CA HIS A 66 5.19 0.42 -12.83
C HIS A 66 6.47 1.24 -12.59
N LEU A 67 6.52 2.49 -13.05
CA LEU A 67 7.71 3.34 -12.88
C LEU A 67 7.98 3.69 -11.41
N ALA A 68 6.93 3.94 -10.64
CA ALA A 68 7.06 4.20 -9.21
C ALA A 68 7.56 2.94 -8.46
N LEU A 69 7.07 1.77 -8.83
CA LEU A 69 7.52 0.49 -8.25
C LEU A 69 8.99 0.19 -8.57
N LEU A 70 9.44 0.47 -9.79
CA LEU A 70 10.87 0.36 -10.14
C LEU A 70 11.72 1.25 -9.23
N ASN A 71 11.33 2.51 -9.06
CA ASN A 71 12.05 3.45 -8.18
C ASN A 71 12.05 2.98 -6.71
N LEU A 72 10.90 2.52 -6.21
CA LEU A 72 10.77 2.01 -4.84
C LEU A 72 11.64 0.76 -4.63
N ARG A 73 11.60 -0.20 -5.55
CA ARG A 73 12.46 -1.37 -5.53
C ARG A 73 13.95 -0.98 -5.49
N ASP A 74 14.36 -0.04 -6.35
CA ASP A 74 15.75 0.39 -6.40
C ASP A 74 16.17 1.12 -5.10
N ARG A 75 15.26 1.91 -4.50
CA ARG A 75 15.49 2.47 -3.15
C ARG A 75 15.64 1.37 -2.10
N MET A 76 14.79 0.35 -2.12
CA MET A 76 14.89 -0.80 -1.20
C MET A 76 16.17 -1.59 -1.40
N ARG A 77 16.61 -1.80 -2.65
CA ARG A 77 17.87 -2.48 -2.96
C ARG A 77 19.10 -1.73 -2.45
N ASN A 78 19.04 -0.40 -2.42
CA ASN A 78 20.14 0.46 -1.97
C ASN A 78 20.11 0.76 -0.46
N ASP A 79 19.09 0.33 0.27
CA ASP A 79 18.98 0.43 1.73
C ASP A 79 19.24 -0.95 2.34
N PRO A 80 20.14 -1.12 3.33
CA PRO A 80 20.46 -2.43 3.91
C PRO A 80 19.24 -3.17 4.49
N GLU A 81 18.35 -2.45 5.17
CA GLU A 81 17.14 -3.02 5.74
C GLU A 81 16.11 -3.32 4.63
N GLY A 82 15.99 -2.42 3.64
CA GLY A 82 15.18 -2.61 2.45
C GLY A 82 15.62 -3.82 1.61
N TYR A 83 16.92 -4.04 1.45
CA TYR A 83 17.46 -5.22 0.78
C TYR A 83 17.10 -6.52 1.52
N THR A 84 17.21 -6.50 2.85
CA THR A 84 16.79 -7.65 3.68
C THR A 84 15.30 -7.95 3.49
N ILE A 85 14.45 -6.92 3.46
CA ILE A 85 13.01 -7.07 3.22
C ILE A 85 12.73 -7.67 1.84
N LEU A 86 13.42 -7.22 0.79
CA LEU A 86 13.26 -7.80 -0.56
C LEU A 86 13.71 -9.26 -0.63
N THR A 87 14.69 -9.65 0.18
CA THR A 87 15.22 -11.03 0.22
C THR A 87 14.34 -11.95 1.04
N GLU A 88 13.94 -11.53 2.25
CA GLU A 88 13.14 -12.35 3.19
C GLU A 88 11.66 -12.32 2.85
N ARG A 89 11.19 -11.28 2.16
CA ARG A 89 9.79 -11.06 1.76
C ARG A 89 8.80 -11.21 2.91
N PRO A 90 9.02 -10.55 4.07
CA PRO A 90 8.09 -10.64 5.19
C PRO A 90 6.70 -10.12 4.80
N ARG A 91 5.67 -10.65 5.47
CA ARG A 91 4.28 -10.28 5.23
C ARG A 91 3.63 -9.83 6.54
N ILE A 92 2.77 -8.83 6.45
CA ILE A 92 1.98 -8.32 7.58
C ILE A 92 0.55 -8.83 7.41
N ARG A 93 0.24 -9.93 8.11
CA ARG A 93 -1.05 -10.64 8.08
C ARG A 93 -1.41 -11.15 9.47
N LEU A 94 -2.67 -11.47 9.71
CA LEU A 94 -3.07 -12.09 10.98
C LEU A 94 -2.28 -13.36 11.29
N SER A 95 -1.94 -14.15 10.29
CA SER A 95 -1.15 -15.39 10.45
C SER A 95 0.32 -15.15 10.79
N THR A 96 0.85 -13.94 10.61
CA THR A 96 2.25 -13.58 10.90
C THR A 96 2.40 -12.65 12.10
N LEU A 97 1.30 -12.11 12.63
CA LEU A 97 1.27 -11.23 13.79
C LEU A 97 0.93 -11.99 15.06
N ASP A 98 1.70 -11.78 16.10
CA ASP A 98 1.38 -12.25 17.46
C ASP A 98 0.57 -11.16 18.19
N LEU A 99 -0.76 -11.16 17.97
CA LEU A 99 -1.66 -10.18 18.56
C LEU A 99 -1.68 -10.23 20.10
N GLN A 100 -1.48 -11.42 20.69
CA GLN A 100 -1.41 -11.56 22.15
C GLN A 100 -0.16 -10.87 22.71
N LYS A 101 0.99 -11.11 22.05
CA LYS A 101 2.22 -10.40 22.40
C LYS A 101 2.04 -8.89 22.24
N MET A 102 1.49 -8.42 21.12
CA MET A 102 1.26 -6.99 20.87
C MET A 102 0.33 -6.37 21.94
N ALA A 103 -0.70 -7.09 22.37
CA ALA A 103 -1.59 -6.65 23.44
C ALA A 103 -0.90 -6.53 24.81
N SER A 104 0.16 -7.30 25.04
CA SER A 104 0.94 -7.26 26.29
C SER A 104 2.03 -6.19 26.31
N LEU A 105 2.32 -5.55 25.18
CA LEU A 105 3.33 -4.51 25.09
C LEU A 105 2.91 -3.23 25.85
N PRO A 106 3.87 -2.43 26.34
CA PRO A 106 3.59 -1.16 26.96
C PRO A 106 2.81 -0.21 26.06
N GLU A 107 1.98 0.63 26.65
CA GLU A 107 1.35 1.74 25.92
C GLU A 107 2.41 2.64 25.28
N GLY A 108 2.12 3.15 24.07
CA GLY A 108 3.08 3.94 23.31
C GLY A 108 4.11 3.10 22.54
N SER A 109 4.14 1.77 22.70
CA SER A 109 4.92 0.91 21.81
C SER A 109 4.23 0.78 20.45
N PHE A 110 5.01 0.68 19.37
CA PHE A 110 4.47 0.63 18.01
C PHE A 110 3.45 -0.50 17.81
N GLY A 111 3.75 -1.71 18.31
CA GLY A 111 2.85 -2.85 18.21
C GLY A 111 1.54 -2.65 18.99
N ARG A 112 1.60 -2.06 20.20
CA ARG A 112 0.40 -1.79 21.00
C ARG A 112 -0.49 -0.74 20.31
N GLU A 113 0.11 0.33 19.79
CA GLU A 113 -0.61 1.38 19.08
C GLU A 113 -1.20 0.90 17.74
N TYR A 114 -0.48 0.02 17.02
CA TYR A 114 -1.03 -0.60 15.82
C TYR A 114 -2.20 -1.53 16.13
N LEU A 115 -2.12 -2.35 17.17
CA LEU A 115 -3.24 -3.18 17.59
C LEU A 115 -4.46 -2.32 17.96
N ARG A 116 -4.25 -1.23 18.72
CA ARG A 116 -5.32 -0.26 19.04
C ARG A 116 -5.95 0.32 17.78
N PHE A 117 -5.12 0.71 16.79
CA PHE A 117 -5.62 1.19 15.51
C PHE A 117 -6.51 0.16 14.79
N LEU A 118 -6.12 -1.11 14.77
CA LEU A 118 -6.91 -2.19 14.16
C LEU A 118 -8.26 -2.35 14.87
N ASP A 119 -8.25 -2.36 16.21
CA ASP A 119 -9.45 -2.53 17.04
C ASP A 119 -10.42 -1.33 16.90
N ASP A 120 -9.89 -0.10 17.01
CA ASP A 120 -10.69 1.13 16.94
C ASP A 120 -11.37 1.33 15.58
N ASN A 121 -10.71 0.87 14.51
CA ASN A 121 -11.22 1.03 13.14
C ASN A 121 -11.91 -0.23 12.59
N HIS A 122 -11.97 -1.31 13.37
CA HIS A 122 -12.57 -2.60 12.96
C HIS A 122 -11.98 -3.16 11.65
N VAL A 123 -10.68 -2.97 11.44
CA VAL A 123 -9.94 -3.44 10.27
C VAL A 123 -8.99 -4.56 10.64
N THR A 124 -8.61 -5.36 9.64
CA THR A 124 -7.64 -6.43 9.82
C THR A 124 -6.52 -6.30 8.78
N PRO A 125 -5.29 -6.75 9.07
CA PRO A 125 -4.20 -6.76 8.09
C PRO A 125 -4.54 -7.56 6.83
N ASP A 126 -5.46 -8.53 6.92
CA ASP A 126 -5.87 -9.39 5.82
C ASP A 126 -6.95 -8.78 4.91
N SER A 127 -7.46 -7.58 5.25
CA SER A 127 -8.47 -6.87 4.43
C SER A 127 -7.93 -6.42 3.06
N ARG A 128 -6.61 -6.38 2.89
CA ARG A 128 -5.96 -5.92 1.65
C ARG A 128 -5.86 -7.04 0.60
N ALA A 129 -6.44 -6.79 -0.57
CA ALA A 129 -6.38 -7.75 -1.69
C ALA A 129 -4.94 -8.05 -2.12
N ASN A 130 -4.68 -9.30 -2.52
CA ASN A 130 -3.40 -9.68 -3.11
C ASN A 130 -3.21 -8.98 -4.47
N VAL A 131 -1.95 -8.68 -4.80
CA VAL A 131 -1.54 -8.15 -6.11
C VAL A 131 -1.79 -9.20 -7.20
N LYS A 132 -2.26 -8.77 -8.37
CA LYS A 132 -2.62 -9.66 -9.48
C LYS A 132 -2.10 -9.22 -10.85
N PHE A 133 -1.95 -7.91 -11.10
CA PHE A 133 -1.72 -7.35 -12.45
C PHE A 133 -0.32 -6.76 -12.65
N VAL A 134 0.64 -7.05 -11.78
CA VAL A 134 2.03 -6.62 -11.91
C VAL A 134 2.84 -7.74 -12.53
N ASP A 135 3.40 -7.53 -13.75
CA ASP A 135 4.09 -8.57 -14.52
C ASP A 135 5.60 -8.68 -14.15
N ASP A 136 5.92 -8.57 -12.88
CA ASP A 136 7.24 -8.79 -12.30
C ASP A 136 7.03 -9.18 -10.83
N GLU A 137 7.59 -10.32 -10.42
CA GLU A 137 7.37 -10.90 -9.09
C GLU A 137 7.92 -10.00 -7.96
N GLU A 138 9.09 -9.39 -8.17
CA GLU A 138 9.68 -8.51 -7.16
C GLU A 138 8.89 -7.20 -7.03
N LEU A 139 8.46 -6.61 -8.17
CA LEU A 139 7.60 -5.43 -8.16
C LEU A 139 6.21 -5.74 -7.57
N ALA A 140 5.69 -6.94 -7.81
CA ALA A 140 4.45 -7.39 -7.17
C ALA A 140 4.61 -7.46 -5.65
N TYR A 141 5.76 -7.96 -5.15
CA TYR A 141 6.05 -7.92 -3.72
C TYR A 141 6.16 -6.48 -3.19
N VAL A 142 6.83 -5.57 -3.90
CA VAL A 142 6.92 -4.14 -3.49
C VAL A 142 5.54 -3.50 -3.40
N MET A 143 4.65 -3.75 -4.38
CA MET A 143 3.26 -3.28 -4.34
C MET A 143 2.48 -3.88 -3.18
N GLN A 144 2.66 -5.17 -2.93
CA GLN A 144 2.01 -5.85 -1.81
C GLN A 144 2.50 -5.30 -0.47
N ARG A 145 3.82 -5.08 -0.33
CA ARG A 145 4.42 -4.45 0.85
C ARG A 145 3.85 -3.05 1.09
N TYR A 146 3.72 -2.24 0.04
CA TYR A 146 3.07 -0.94 0.13
C TYR A 146 1.65 -1.03 0.71
N ARG A 147 0.84 -1.97 0.23
CA ARG A 147 -0.54 -2.16 0.73
C ARG A 147 -0.58 -2.55 2.20
N GLU A 148 0.27 -3.47 2.60
CA GLU A 148 0.35 -3.94 3.99
C GLU A 148 0.88 -2.87 4.94
N VAL A 149 1.80 -2.02 4.46
CA VAL A 149 2.37 -0.91 5.25
C VAL A 149 1.38 0.26 5.40
N HIS A 150 0.40 0.40 4.52
CA HIS A 150 -0.54 1.53 4.55
C HIS A 150 -1.23 1.70 5.92
N ASP A 151 -1.70 0.62 6.51
CA ASP A 151 -2.36 0.67 7.83
C ASP A 151 -1.37 1.03 8.95
N LEU A 152 -0.11 0.61 8.83
CA LEU A 152 0.96 1.03 9.74
C LEU A 152 1.27 2.52 9.63
N LEU A 153 1.12 3.10 8.41
CA LEU A 153 1.28 4.54 8.22
C LEU A 153 0.23 5.35 8.97
N HIS A 154 -1.01 4.89 9.05
CA HIS A 154 -2.01 5.53 9.90
C HIS A 154 -1.54 5.63 11.36
N THR A 155 -1.00 4.54 11.89
CA THR A 155 -0.43 4.51 13.26
C THR A 155 0.78 5.44 13.38
N LEU A 156 1.74 5.35 12.45
CA LEU A 156 2.95 6.19 12.46
C LEU A 156 2.64 7.68 12.36
N LEU A 157 1.70 8.04 11.50
CA LEU A 157 1.31 9.42 11.26
C LEU A 157 0.30 9.93 12.30
N GLY A 158 -0.28 9.04 13.13
CA GLY A 158 -1.35 9.38 14.07
C GLY A 158 -2.62 9.85 13.35
N MET A 159 -2.89 9.34 12.15
CA MET A 159 -4.05 9.72 11.33
C MET A 159 -5.18 8.71 11.45
N PRO A 160 -6.42 9.16 11.73
CA PRO A 160 -7.57 8.28 11.74
C PRO A 160 -7.95 7.83 10.32
N THR A 161 -8.83 6.80 10.22
CA THR A 161 -9.35 6.30 8.94
C THR A 161 -10.51 7.15 8.37
N ASN A 162 -10.84 8.29 8.99
CA ASN A 162 -11.83 9.20 8.40
C ASN A 162 -11.28 9.89 7.14
N MET A 163 -12.17 10.48 6.33
CA MET A 163 -11.80 11.08 5.04
C MET A 163 -10.63 12.07 5.12
N LEU A 164 -10.52 12.88 6.16
CA LEU A 164 -9.42 13.83 6.31
C LEU A 164 -8.09 13.11 6.56
N GLY A 165 -8.11 12.09 7.45
CA GLY A 165 -6.93 11.29 7.75
C GLY A 165 -6.46 10.49 6.54
N GLU A 166 -7.39 9.83 5.83
CA GLU A 166 -7.08 9.10 4.58
C GLU A 166 -6.41 10.02 3.54
N VAL A 167 -6.97 11.20 3.32
CA VAL A 167 -6.40 12.16 2.36
C VAL A 167 -5.02 12.65 2.82
N ALA A 168 -4.82 12.90 4.11
CA ALA A 168 -3.52 13.29 4.65
C ALA A 168 -2.48 12.18 4.46
N VAL A 169 -2.84 10.92 4.72
CA VAL A 169 -1.99 9.76 4.45
C VAL A 169 -1.68 9.64 2.95
N LYS A 170 -2.66 9.86 2.05
CA LYS A 170 -2.41 9.85 0.59
C LYS A 170 -1.46 10.95 0.14
N TRP A 171 -1.48 12.14 0.75
CA TRP A 171 -0.49 13.19 0.50
C TRP A 171 0.92 12.77 0.91
N PHE A 172 1.06 12.14 2.10
CA PHE A 172 2.34 11.58 2.55
C PHE A 172 2.84 10.49 1.60
N GLU A 173 1.99 9.52 1.28
CA GLU A 173 2.32 8.40 0.38
C GLU A 173 2.69 8.87 -1.03
N ALA A 174 1.96 9.84 -1.58
CA ALA A 174 2.28 10.42 -2.89
C ALA A 174 3.69 11.01 -2.91
N ALA A 175 4.06 11.75 -1.85
CA ALA A 175 5.39 12.33 -1.70
C ALA A 175 6.49 11.29 -1.46
N GLN A 176 6.18 10.18 -0.78
CA GLN A 176 7.10 9.09 -0.45
C GLN A 176 7.33 8.14 -1.62
N THR A 177 6.25 7.71 -2.27
CA THR A 177 6.25 6.57 -3.18
C THR A 177 6.21 6.97 -4.64
N GLY A 178 5.63 8.13 -4.96
CA GLY A 178 5.37 8.54 -6.34
C GLY A 178 4.30 7.69 -7.05
N LEU A 179 3.55 6.84 -6.33
CA LEU A 179 2.48 6.03 -6.91
C LEU A 179 1.36 6.90 -7.45
N PRO A 180 0.96 6.75 -8.74
CA PRO A 180 -0.11 7.56 -9.33
C PRO A 180 -1.44 7.48 -8.56
N MET A 181 -1.78 6.31 -8.03
CA MET A 181 -2.98 6.13 -7.21
C MET A 181 -2.97 6.99 -5.95
N CYS A 182 -1.81 7.17 -5.31
CA CYS A 182 -1.67 8.03 -4.13
C CYS A 182 -1.84 9.50 -4.51
N ALA A 183 -1.22 9.93 -5.63
CA ALA A 183 -1.37 11.29 -6.14
C ALA A 183 -2.83 11.60 -6.51
N LEU A 184 -3.53 10.68 -7.17
CA LEU A 184 -4.96 10.83 -7.48
C LEU A 184 -5.81 10.89 -6.20
N GLY A 185 -5.55 10.02 -5.21
CA GLY A 185 -6.24 10.06 -3.92
C GLY A 185 -6.01 11.39 -3.18
N ALA A 186 -4.77 11.90 -3.21
CA ALA A 186 -4.41 13.18 -2.62
C ALA A 186 -5.09 14.38 -3.31
N LEU A 187 -5.25 14.34 -4.63
CA LEU A 187 -5.85 15.43 -5.42
C LEU A 187 -7.38 15.39 -5.43
N LEU A 188 -7.98 14.23 -5.48
CA LEU A 188 -9.43 14.07 -5.66
C LEU A 188 -10.17 13.82 -4.33
N GLY A 189 -9.49 13.24 -3.34
CA GLY A 189 -10.05 13.05 -2.00
C GLY A 189 -10.57 14.35 -1.35
N PRO A 190 -9.87 15.48 -1.48
CA PRO A 190 -10.33 16.78 -0.95
C PRO A 190 -11.71 17.23 -1.44
N LEU A 191 -12.15 16.81 -2.63
CA LEU A 191 -13.49 17.13 -3.17
C LEU A 191 -14.65 16.58 -2.31
N ARG A 192 -14.37 15.66 -1.41
CA ARG A 192 -15.34 15.03 -0.51
C ARG A 192 -15.31 15.60 0.90
N LEU A 193 -14.39 16.52 1.18
CA LEU A 193 -14.30 17.18 2.47
C LEU A 193 -15.29 18.34 2.54
N ASN A 194 -15.87 18.52 3.71
CA ASN A 194 -16.59 19.77 4.00
C ASN A 194 -15.59 20.96 4.10
N ALA A 195 -16.11 22.18 4.05
CA ALA A 195 -15.29 23.39 4.02
C ALA A 195 -14.28 23.48 5.19
N SER A 196 -14.68 23.13 6.40
CA SER A 196 -13.81 23.17 7.59
C SER A 196 -12.65 22.17 7.47
N ARG A 197 -12.95 20.89 7.11
CA ARG A 197 -11.93 19.86 6.92
C ARG A 197 -11.01 20.16 5.73
N LEU A 198 -11.56 20.72 4.66
CA LEU A 198 -10.77 21.17 3.50
C LEU A 198 -9.80 22.29 3.92
N GLN A 199 -10.26 23.25 4.69
CA GLN A 199 -9.40 24.30 5.24
C GLN A 199 -8.27 23.70 6.09
N SER A 200 -8.58 22.79 7.03
CA SER A 200 -7.59 22.10 7.87
C SER A 200 -6.58 21.31 7.02
N LEU A 201 -7.04 20.64 5.98
CA LEU A 201 -6.16 19.93 5.04
C LEU A 201 -5.18 20.90 4.38
N VAL A 202 -5.67 21.97 3.78
CA VAL A 202 -4.84 22.90 2.99
C VAL A 202 -3.87 23.69 3.86
N THR A 203 -4.30 24.10 5.06
CA THR A 203 -3.48 24.96 5.93
C THR A 203 -2.51 24.18 6.83
N SER A 204 -2.82 22.94 7.17
CA SER A 204 -2.08 22.20 8.20
C SER A 204 -1.66 20.80 7.75
N PHE A 205 -2.60 19.91 7.50
CA PHE A 205 -2.31 18.49 7.26
C PHE A 205 -1.61 18.22 5.93
N GLY A 206 -2.01 18.88 4.84
CA GLY A 206 -1.39 18.71 3.52
C GLY A 206 0.09 19.15 3.50
N PRO A 207 0.42 20.39 3.90
CA PRO A 207 1.82 20.84 4.01
C PRO A 207 2.66 19.97 4.95
N TRP A 208 2.09 19.55 6.09
CA TRP A 208 2.74 18.63 7.02
C TRP A 208 3.00 17.25 6.39
N ALA A 209 2.00 16.66 5.74
CA ALA A 209 2.10 15.34 5.11
C ALA A 209 3.15 15.34 3.98
N VAL A 210 3.14 16.36 3.10
CA VAL A 210 4.14 16.47 2.02
C VAL A 210 5.55 16.66 2.57
N ARG A 211 5.72 17.51 3.60
CA ARG A 211 7.03 17.72 4.24
C ARG A 211 7.55 16.42 4.82
N ASN A 212 6.73 15.73 5.63
CA ASN A 212 7.12 14.44 6.21
C ASN A 212 7.40 13.39 5.13
N GLY A 213 6.54 13.27 4.11
CA GLY A 213 6.74 12.32 3.02
C GLY A 213 8.05 12.53 2.25
N ARG A 214 8.52 13.78 2.14
CA ARG A 214 9.81 14.09 1.49
C ARG A 214 11.02 13.89 2.39
N GLN A 215 10.89 14.15 3.69
CA GLN A 215 12.00 14.15 4.64
C GLN A 215 12.18 12.80 5.33
N ALA A 216 11.11 12.00 5.42
CA ALA A 216 11.16 10.72 6.08
C ALA A 216 12.05 9.72 5.32
N ARG A 217 12.72 8.85 6.08
CA ARG A 217 13.31 7.63 5.54
C ARG A 217 12.26 6.86 4.73
N CYS A 218 12.69 6.10 3.72
CA CYS A 218 11.78 5.29 2.93
C CYS A 218 10.99 4.31 3.81
N VAL A 219 9.68 4.53 3.91
CA VAL A 219 8.81 3.72 4.79
C VAL A 219 8.71 2.25 4.37
N LEU A 220 8.98 1.92 3.11
CA LEU A 220 9.03 0.53 2.64
C LEU A 220 10.36 -0.16 3.01
N CYS A 221 11.40 0.61 3.37
CA CYS A 221 12.68 0.10 3.84
C CYS A 221 12.72 -0.17 5.35
N VAL A 222 11.59 -0.11 6.04
CA VAL A 222 11.50 -0.38 7.48
C VAL A 222 10.99 -1.80 7.72
N PHE A 223 11.73 -2.57 8.48
CA PHE A 223 11.35 -3.93 8.85
C PHE A 223 10.42 -3.89 10.07
N TYR A 224 9.18 -3.48 9.89
CA TYR A 224 8.19 -3.25 10.95
C TYR A 224 7.97 -4.48 11.83
N GLU A 225 8.07 -5.66 11.27
CA GLU A 225 7.88 -6.94 11.96
C GLU A 225 8.93 -7.17 13.06
N ARG A 226 10.03 -6.39 13.06
CA ARG A 226 11.07 -6.39 14.08
C ARG A 226 11.00 -5.18 15.01
N ARG A 227 9.96 -4.33 14.90
CA ARG A 227 9.85 -3.04 15.60
C ARG A 227 8.68 -2.94 16.58
N TRP A 228 7.91 -4.02 16.80
CA TRP A 228 6.71 -3.97 17.63
C TRP A 228 6.93 -3.47 19.05
N GLU A 229 8.08 -3.80 19.64
CA GLU A 229 8.45 -3.39 21.01
C GLU A 229 9.00 -1.97 21.10
N GLN A 230 9.37 -1.36 19.96
CA GLN A 230 9.93 -0.02 19.91
C GLN A 230 8.87 1.02 20.26
N SER A 231 9.26 2.08 21.01
CA SER A 231 8.38 3.23 21.23
C SER A 231 7.99 3.85 19.89
N LEU A 232 6.69 4.17 19.72
CA LEU A 232 6.20 4.84 18.50
C LEU A 232 6.89 6.18 18.28
N ASP A 233 7.18 6.94 19.35
CA ASP A 233 7.86 8.23 19.23
C ASP A 233 9.34 8.06 18.88
N ASP A 234 10.00 7.01 19.34
CA ASP A 234 11.37 6.69 18.94
C ASP A 234 11.43 6.27 17.47
N LEU A 235 10.47 5.45 17.02
CA LEU A 235 10.35 5.05 15.63
C LEU A 235 10.08 6.26 14.72
N ARG A 236 9.20 7.19 15.13
CA ARG A 236 8.97 8.45 14.41
C ARG A 236 10.25 9.28 14.29
N ARG A 237 11.01 9.41 15.39
CA ARG A 237 12.30 10.14 15.39
C ARG A 237 13.33 9.49 14.47
N GLU A 238 13.46 8.16 14.51
CA GLU A 238 14.36 7.38 13.64
C GLU A 238 14.01 7.58 12.16
N LEU A 239 12.72 7.65 11.85
CA LEU A 239 12.22 7.81 10.49
C LEU A 239 12.17 9.28 10.04
N ASN A 240 12.50 10.23 10.90
CA ASN A 240 12.38 11.67 10.67
C ASN A 240 10.92 12.08 10.34
N ILE A 241 9.96 11.52 11.07
CA ILE A 241 8.53 11.83 10.96
C ILE A 241 8.13 12.75 12.13
N GLN A 242 7.68 13.95 11.83
CA GLN A 242 7.17 14.88 12.83
C GLN A 242 5.74 14.50 13.22
N PRO A 243 5.35 14.68 14.50
CA PRO A 243 3.98 14.41 14.92
C PRO A 243 2.98 15.25 14.13
N PRO A 244 1.72 14.79 14.02
CA PRO A 244 0.69 15.51 13.28
C PRO A 244 0.37 16.85 13.95
N PRO A 245 -0.08 17.85 13.17
CA PRO A 245 -0.65 19.06 13.74
C PRO A 245 -1.88 18.69 14.59
N TYR A 246 -2.08 19.40 15.71
CA TYR A 246 -3.21 19.15 16.59
C TYR A 246 -4.52 19.22 15.80
N MET A 247 -5.31 18.14 15.86
CA MET A 247 -6.68 18.20 15.38
C MET A 247 -7.48 19.07 16.33
N LEU A 248 -8.08 20.14 15.81
CA LEU A 248 -9.16 20.81 16.51
C LEU A 248 -10.29 19.79 16.60
N THR A 249 -10.53 19.25 17.78
CA THR A 249 -11.63 18.35 18.11
C THR A 249 -12.98 19.00 17.88
#